data_1d01050354cd87851dfb7661b96fe792
#
_entry.id   1d01050354cd87851dfb7661b96fe792
#
_cell.length_a   1.000
_cell.length_b   1.000
_cell.length_c   1.000
_cell.angle_alpha   90.00
_cell.angle_beta   90.00
_cell.angle_gamma   90.00
#
_symmetry.space_group_name_H-M   'P 1'
#
loop_
_entity.id
_entity.type
_entity.pdbx_description
1 polymer ?
#
loop_
_entity_poly.entity_id
_entity_poly.type
_entity_poly.pdbx_seq_one_letter_code
_entity_poly.pdbx_strand_id
1 'polypeptide(L)'
;MTPFIAPTYSESLMNFRLLTALIAMSFSWSSVYAGYWMDSNGNPSPDTASRRSIGEFGGWLLTTSDPDWEKKWNTPPETAPVFNEARMVTLGERIFTLTFFANPELDANHEANITCDLKVIRPDGTESINQRDVVCFQGRLKEEPSNIYLAAPVIDFLAEPGDPVGIWTIEITLKDNVRKVVIPLKTAFTLK
;
A
#
# COMPACT_ATOMS: atom_id res chain seq x y z
N MET A 1 -48.03 42.77 81.23
CA MET A 1 -46.82 42.89 80.39
C MET A 1 -46.69 41.61 79.60
N THR A 2 -47.19 41.59 78.40
CA THR A 2 -47.19 40.47 77.50
C THR A 2 -46.27 40.80 76.34
N PRO A 3 -45.28 39.98 75.99
CA PRO A 3 -44.43 40.22 74.82
C PRO A 3 -45.13 39.71 73.54
N PHE A 4 -45.01 40.53 72.56
CA PHE A 4 -45.44 40.36 71.15
C PHE A 4 -44.56 39.29 70.49
N ILE A 5 -45.21 38.27 69.89
CA ILE A 5 -44.48 37.31 69.03
C ILE A 5 -44.77 37.68 67.57
N ALA A 6 -43.72 37.99 66.82
CA ALA A 6 -43.75 38.25 65.38
C ALA A 6 -43.70 36.93 64.62
N PRO A 7 -44.40 36.84 63.45
CA PRO A 7 -44.40 35.62 62.65
C PRO A 7 -43.13 35.55 61.80
N THR A 8 -42.49 34.41 61.84
CA THR A 8 -41.34 34.10 60.99
C THR A 8 -41.87 33.71 59.56
N TYR A 9 -41.49 34.49 58.61
CA TYR A 9 -41.66 34.16 57.16
C TYR A 9 -40.62 33.11 56.75
N SER A 10 -41.09 31.93 56.34
CA SER A 10 -40.25 30.93 55.74
C SER A 10 -40.11 31.22 54.20
N GLU A 11 -38.99 31.71 53.82
CA GLU A 11 -38.63 31.83 52.39
C GLU A 11 -38.20 30.44 51.89
N SER A 12 -39.06 29.84 51.10
CA SER A 12 -38.74 28.65 50.31
C SER A 12 -37.82 29.04 49.12
N LEU A 13 -36.54 28.84 49.28
CA LEU A 13 -35.58 28.96 48.19
C LEU A 13 -35.73 27.79 47.27
N MET A 14 -36.41 28.03 46.16
CA MET A 14 -36.54 27.10 45.03
C MET A 14 -35.20 27.05 44.26
N ASN A 15 -34.39 26.01 44.56
CA ASN A 15 -33.14 25.73 43.87
C ASN A 15 -33.39 25.31 42.45
N PHE A 16 -33.28 26.24 41.51
CA PHE A 16 -33.24 25.98 40.07
C PHE A 16 -31.87 25.43 39.73
N ARG A 17 -31.71 24.08 39.74
CA ARG A 17 -30.50 23.44 39.17
C ARG A 17 -30.57 23.49 37.65
N LEU A 18 -29.87 24.44 37.05
CA LEU A 18 -29.56 24.39 35.63
C LEU A 18 -28.66 23.17 35.35
N LEU A 19 -29.25 22.13 34.78
CA LEU A 19 -28.49 21.01 34.21
C LEU A 19 -27.93 21.45 32.87
N THR A 20 -26.71 21.97 32.88
CA THR A 20 -25.94 22.20 31.63
C THR A 20 -25.45 20.86 31.12
N ALA A 21 -26.20 20.25 30.17
CA ALA A 21 -25.76 19.08 29.43
C ALA A 21 -24.64 19.51 28.49
N LEU A 22 -23.39 19.25 28.88
CA LEU A 22 -22.23 19.34 27.97
C LEU A 22 -22.36 18.18 26.97
N ILE A 23 -22.87 18.48 25.77
CA ILE A 23 -22.77 17.58 24.63
C ILE A 23 -21.31 17.65 24.16
N ALA A 24 -20.49 16.70 24.61
CA ALA A 24 -19.17 16.48 24.07
C ALA A 24 -19.36 15.90 22.65
N MET A 25 -19.35 16.78 21.64
CA MET A 25 -19.19 16.39 20.25
C MET A 25 -17.79 15.79 20.09
N SER A 26 -17.68 14.48 20.18
CA SER A 26 -16.48 13.75 19.75
C SER A 26 -16.35 13.88 18.23
N PHE A 27 -15.61 14.87 17.75
CA PHE A 27 -15.12 14.90 16.39
C PHE A 27 -14.15 13.74 16.23
N SER A 28 -14.65 12.62 15.72
CA SER A 28 -13.79 11.57 15.19
C SER A 28 -13.09 12.15 13.95
N TRP A 29 -11.87 12.62 14.15
CA TRP A 29 -11.01 12.92 13.02
C TRP A 29 -10.65 11.59 12.37
N SER A 30 -11.42 11.21 11.36
CA SER A 30 -10.99 10.19 10.42
C SER A 30 -9.76 10.79 9.73
N SER A 31 -8.57 10.38 10.14
CA SER A 31 -7.36 10.65 9.40
C SER A 31 -7.54 9.97 8.04
N VAL A 32 -7.91 10.74 7.03
CA VAL A 32 -7.79 10.29 5.64
C VAL A 32 -6.31 10.17 5.41
N TYR A 33 -5.77 8.96 5.53
CA TYR A 33 -4.43 8.67 5.06
C TYR A 33 -4.46 8.87 3.55
N ALA A 34 -3.96 10.00 3.09
CA ALA A 34 -3.65 10.19 1.68
C ALA A 34 -2.60 9.14 1.34
N GLY A 35 -2.96 8.18 0.51
CA GLY A 35 -2.02 7.18 0.03
C GLY A 35 -0.88 7.88 -0.73
N TYR A 36 0.28 7.23 -0.81
CA TYR A 36 1.44 7.74 -1.55
C TYR A 36 1.11 8.00 -3.04
N TRP A 37 0.25 7.17 -3.63
CA TRP A 37 -0.04 7.20 -5.06
C TRP A 37 -0.96 8.35 -5.45
N MET A 38 -0.56 9.11 -6.48
CA MET A 38 -1.34 10.19 -7.07
C MET A 38 -1.73 9.83 -8.52
N ASP A 39 -2.85 10.37 -8.97
CA ASP A 39 -3.21 10.35 -10.39
C ASP A 39 -2.45 11.46 -11.17
N SER A 40 -2.66 11.53 -12.50
CA SER A 40 -2.04 12.54 -13.35
C SER A 40 -2.46 13.99 -13.01
N ASN A 41 -3.50 14.17 -12.22
CA ASN A 41 -4.01 15.48 -11.78
C ASN A 41 -3.54 15.83 -10.35
N GLY A 42 -2.73 14.96 -9.72
CA GLY A 42 -2.24 15.15 -8.36
C GLY A 42 -3.26 14.79 -7.28
N ASN A 43 -4.37 14.10 -7.61
CA ASN A 43 -5.30 13.61 -6.60
C ASN A 43 -4.84 12.24 -6.05
N PRO A 44 -5.09 11.96 -4.77
CA PRO A 44 -4.79 10.65 -4.20
C PRO A 44 -5.48 9.53 -4.99
N SER A 45 -4.69 8.57 -5.44
CA SER A 45 -5.17 7.40 -6.16
C SER A 45 -5.55 6.31 -5.17
N PRO A 46 -6.75 5.71 -5.26
CA PRO A 46 -7.15 4.67 -4.30
C PRO A 46 -6.26 3.43 -4.42
N ASP A 47 -6.08 2.75 -3.29
CA ASP A 47 -5.42 1.46 -3.25
C ASP A 47 -6.17 0.42 -4.10
N THR A 48 -5.40 -0.43 -4.76
CA THR A 48 -5.88 -1.60 -5.49
C THR A 48 -5.18 -2.86 -4.97
N ALA A 49 -5.52 -4.04 -5.49
CA ALA A 49 -4.80 -5.25 -5.14
C ALA A 49 -3.32 -5.21 -5.58
N SER A 50 -3.02 -4.56 -6.72
CA SER A 50 -1.66 -4.48 -7.29
C SER A 50 -0.91 -3.20 -6.92
N ARG A 51 -1.56 -2.18 -6.34
CA ARG A 51 -0.94 -0.90 -5.99
C ARG A 51 -1.51 -0.37 -4.68
N ARG A 52 -0.67 -0.28 -3.66
CA ARG A 52 -1.08 0.09 -2.30
C ARG A 52 -0.03 0.96 -1.63
N SER A 53 -0.45 1.65 -0.57
CA SER A 53 0.46 2.35 0.32
C SER A 53 0.04 2.17 1.79
N ILE A 54 1.03 2.19 2.68
CA ILE A 54 0.80 2.24 4.13
C ILE A 54 1.66 3.37 4.67
N GLY A 55 1.00 4.40 5.19
CA GLY A 55 1.67 5.67 5.44
C GLY A 55 2.21 6.22 4.13
N GLU A 56 3.48 6.59 4.13
CA GLU A 56 4.16 7.12 2.96
C GLU A 56 4.84 6.05 2.09
N PHE A 57 5.04 4.82 2.60
CA PHE A 57 5.63 3.73 1.84
C PHE A 57 4.65 3.20 0.81
N GLY A 58 5.05 3.18 -0.45
CA GLY A 58 4.24 2.72 -1.58
C GLY A 58 4.79 1.44 -2.21
N GLY A 59 3.88 0.56 -2.66
CA GLY A 59 4.19 -0.64 -3.42
C GLY A 59 3.29 -0.80 -4.64
N TRP A 60 3.83 -1.29 -5.76
CA TRP A 60 3.09 -1.52 -6.98
C TRP A 60 3.63 -2.73 -7.75
N LEU A 61 2.72 -3.61 -8.22
CA LEU A 61 3.00 -4.70 -9.14
C LEU A 61 2.47 -4.36 -10.53
N LEU A 62 3.32 -4.55 -11.53
CA LEU A 62 2.97 -4.42 -12.93
C LEU A 62 3.39 -5.69 -13.68
N THR A 63 2.44 -6.34 -14.36
CA THR A 63 2.75 -7.44 -15.28
C THR A 63 2.76 -6.90 -16.69
N THR A 64 3.86 -7.10 -17.43
CA THR A 64 4.05 -6.58 -18.80
C THR A 64 4.52 -7.68 -19.77
N SER A 65 4.11 -7.54 -21.02
CA SER A 65 4.62 -8.36 -22.14
C SER A 65 5.78 -7.70 -22.89
N ASP A 66 6.25 -6.56 -22.44
CA ASP A 66 7.33 -5.83 -23.10
C ASP A 66 8.67 -6.57 -22.94
N PRO A 67 9.27 -7.11 -24.00
CA PRO A 67 10.57 -7.79 -23.90
C PRO A 67 11.72 -6.82 -23.63
N ASP A 68 11.51 -5.53 -23.87
CA ASP A 68 12.47 -4.43 -23.67
C ASP A 68 12.15 -3.62 -22.39
N TRP A 69 11.48 -4.22 -21.42
CA TRP A 69 11.06 -3.53 -20.19
C TRP A 69 12.22 -2.87 -19.44
N GLU A 70 13.42 -3.49 -19.43
CA GLU A 70 14.62 -2.89 -18.81
C GLU A 70 15.03 -1.60 -19.51
N LYS A 71 15.01 -1.59 -20.85
CA LYS A 71 15.31 -0.39 -21.62
C LYS A 71 14.30 0.71 -21.36
N LYS A 72 13.01 0.37 -21.30
CA LYS A 72 11.94 1.30 -20.96
C LYS A 72 12.12 1.86 -19.55
N TRP A 73 12.45 1.02 -18.59
CA TRP A 73 12.69 1.43 -17.21
C TRP A 73 13.89 2.39 -17.08
N ASN A 74 14.96 2.14 -17.83
CA ASN A 74 16.18 2.95 -17.82
C ASN A 74 16.13 4.16 -18.78
N THR A 75 14.94 4.60 -19.22
CA THR A 75 14.81 5.85 -19.98
C THR A 75 15.11 7.06 -19.09
N PRO A 76 15.52 8.22 -19.66
CA PRO A 76 15.76 9.43 -18.89
C PRO A 76 14.56 9.82 -18.04
N PRO A 77 14.77 10.36 -16.83
CA PRO A 77 13.69 10.62 -15.84
C PRO A 77 12.63 11.63 -16.31
N GLU A 78 12.90 12.39 -17.37
CA GLU A 78 11.92 13.31 -17.96
C GLU A 78 10.79 12.58 -18.71
N THR A 79 10.97 11.27 -18.96
CA THR A 79 10.00 10.45 -19.68
C THR A 79 9.52 9.32 -18.78
N ALA A 80 8.26 9.38 -18.33
CA ALA A 80 7.68 8.26 -17.62
C ALA A 80 7.59 7.03 -18.54
N PRO A 81 8.15 5.87 -18.17
CA PRO A 81 8.09 4.67 -19.00
C PRO A 81 6.64 4.19 -19.15
N VAL A 82 6.23 3.86 -20.38
CA VAL A 82 4.93 3.28 -20.67
C VAL A 82 5.10 1.80 -20.92
N PHE A 83 4.46 0.98 -20.09
CA PHE A 83 4.46 -0.48 -20.20
C PHE A 83 3.12 -0.98 -20.75
N ASN A 84 3.18 -2.03 -21.58
CA ASN A 84 2.00 -2.75 -22.02
C ASN A 84 1.60 -3.78 -20.95
N GLU A 85 0.54 -3.50 -20.19
CA GLU A 85 0.05 -4.46 -19.20
C GLU A 85 -0.39 -5.76 -19.87
N ALA A 86 0.12 -6.89 -19.38
CA ALA A 86 -0.26 -8.22 -19.80
C ALA A 86 -1.22 -8.86 -18.80
N ARG A 87 -2.42 -9.20 -19.27
CA ARG A 87 -3.44 -9.92 -18.49
C ARG A 87 -3.77 -11.29 -19.06
N MET A 88 -3.34 -11.55 -20.28
CA MET A 88 -3.49 -12.80 -20.98
C MET A 88 -2.17 -13.17 -21.64
N VAL A 89 -1.90 -14.48 -21.68
CA VAL A 89 -0.68 -15.06 -22.22
C VAL A 89 -1.05 -16.32 -22.98
N THR A 90 -0.42 -16.58 -24.12
CA THR A 90 -0.55 -17.81 -24.88
C THR A 90 0.77 -18.58 -24.89
N LEU A 91 0.74 -19.85 -25.29
CA LEU A 91 1.95 -20.67 -25.37
C LEU A 91 3.05 -20.01 -26.21
N GLY A 92 4.27 -20.02 -25.69
CA GLY A 92 5.45 -19.40 -26.29
C GLY A 92 5.59 -17.91 -25.99
N GLU A 93 4.59 -17.25 -25.41
CA GLU A 93 4.71 -15.86 -24.98
C GLU A 93 5.38 -15.75 -23.61
N ARG A 94 6.06 -14.63 -23.40
CA ARG A 94 6.77 -14.29 -22.18
C ARG A 94 6.20 -13.03 -21.57
N ILE A 95 6.06 -13.04 -20.24
CA ILE A 95 5.68 -11.85 -19.46
C ILE A 95 6.60 -11.67 -18.28
N PHE A 96 6.66 -10.43 -17.80
CA PHE A 96 7.46 -10.04 -16.66
C PHE A 96 6.58 -9.38 -15.61
N THR A 97 6.75 -9.76 -14.35
CA THR A 97 6.12 -9.03 -13.26
C THR A 97 7.18 -8.21 -12.55
N LEU A 98 7.02 -6.90 -12.67
CA LEU A 98 7.86 -5.88 -12.08
C LEU A 98 7.26 -5.47 -10.73
N THR A 99 8.11 -5.40 -9.71
CA THR A 99 7.74 -4.92 -8.40
C THR A 99 8.37 -3.57 -8.17
N PHE A 100 7.56 -2.57 -7.86
CA PHE A 100 8.05 -1.23 -7.58
C PHE A 100 7.77 -0.87 -6.13
N PHE A 101 8.63 -0.04 -5.57
CA PHE A 101 8.43 0.60 -4.28
C PHE A 101 8.78 2.09 -4.36
N ALA A 102 8.27 2.86 -3.40
CA ALA A 102 8.56 4.28 -3.31
C ALA A 102 8.54 4.71 -1.84
N ASN A 103 9.31 5.74 -1.55
CA ASN A 103 9.42 6.38 -0.25
C ASN A 103 9.71 5.42 0.92
N PRO A 104 10.73 4.55 0.80
CA PRO A 104 11.17 3.71 1.91
C PRO A 104 11.76 4.58 3.03
N GLU A 105 11.69 4.08 4.26
CA GLU A 105 12.44 4.69 5.35
C GLU A 105 13.93 4.37 5.21
N LEU A 106 14.77 5.35 5.53
CA LEU A 106 16.21 5.20 5.51
C LEU A 106 16.74 5.03 6.95
N ASP A 107 17.72 4.16 7.11
CA ASP A 107 18.40 3.98 8.38
C ASP A 107 19.39 5.13 8.71
N ALA A 108 20.11 5.03 9.82
CA ALA A 108 21.09 6.03 10.23
C ALA A 108 22.27 6.20 9.25
N ASN A 109 22.49 5.24 8.33
CA ASN A 109 23.50 5.30 7.28
C ASN A 109 22.94 5.83 5.95
N HIS A 110 21.68 6.27 5.94
CA HIS A 110 20.92 6.65 4.73
C HIS A 110 20.75 5.48 3.73
N GLU A 111 20.52 4.28 4.24
CA GLU A 111 20.28 3.09 3.44
C GLU A 111 18.85 2.57 3.63
N ALA A 112 18.23 2.16 2.51
CA ALA A 112 16.95 1.44 2.53
C ALA A 112 17.20 -0.06 2.65
N ASN A 113 16.28 -0.77 3.30
CA ASN A 113 16.31 -2.22 3.44
C ASN A 113 14.91 -2.79 3.20
N ILE A 114 14.70 -3.32 2.00
CA ILE A 114 13.43 -3.88 1.53
C ILE A 114 13.60 -5.37 1.29
N THR A 115 12.78 -6.17 1.93
CA THR A 115 12.65 -7.61 1.62
C THR A 115 11.27 -7.92 1.08
N CYS A 116 11.14 -9.06 0.39
CA CYS A 116 9.88 -9.50 -0.19
C CYS A 116 9.61 -10.97 0.12
N ASP A 117 8.34 -11.31 0.35
CA ASP A 117 7.88 -12.67 0.15
C ASP A 117 7.30 -12.77 -1.25
N LEU A 118 7.72 -13.78 -2.01
CA LEU A 118 7.31 -14.02 -3.39
C LEU A 118 6.52 -15.32 -3.47
N LYS A 119 5.32 -15.25 -4.02
CA LYS A 119 4.49 -16.42 -4.25
C LYS A 119 3.86 -16.37 -5.64
N VAL A 120 3.98 -17.46 -6.39
CA VAL A 120 3.27 -17.68 -7.67
C VAL A 120 2.41 -18.92 -7.52
N ILE A 121 1.12 -18.77 -7.75
CA ILE A 121 0.10 -19.82 -7.56
C ILE A 121 -0.47 -20.19 -8.92
N ARG A 122 -0.45 -21.49 -9.22
CA ARG A 122 -1.02 -22.08 -10.43
C ARG A 122 -2.55 -22.08 -10.40
N PRO A 123 -3.22 -22.29 -11.54
CA PRO A 123 -4.67 -22.38 -11.61
C PRO A 123 -5.30 -23.47 -10.73
N ASP A 124 -4.57 -24.53 -10.42
CA ASP A 124 -5.00 -25.63 -9.53
C ASP A 124 -4.78 -25.31 -8.03
N GLY A 125 -4.26 -24.13 -7.71
CA GLY A 125 -3.97 -23.68 -6.35
C GLY A 125 -2.61 -24.12 -5.80
N THR A 126 -1.82 -24.88 -6.57
CA THR A 126 -0.47 -25.26 -6.15
C THR A 126 0.51 -24.10 -6.30
N GLU A 127 1.53 -24.04 -5.46
CA GLU A 127 2.54 -23.00 -5.50
C GLU A 127 3.66 -23.36 -6.47
N SER A 128 3.94 -22.48 -7.44
CA SER A 128 5.08 -22.59 -8.34
C SER A 128 6.33 -21.96 -7.74
N ILE A 129 6.14 -20.82 -7.04
CA ILE A 129 7.17 -20.12 -6.30
C ILE A 129 6.60 -19.84 -4.91
N ASN A 130 7.42 -20.08 -3.88
CA ASN A 130 7.14 -19.66 -2.51
C ASN A 130 8.48 -19.39 -1.82
N GLN A 131 8.92 -18.14 -1.85
CA GLN A 131 10.17 -17.69 -1.25
C GLN A 131 9.86 -16.59 -0.25
N ARG A 132 10.55 -16.58 0.87
CA ARG A 132 10.38 -15.58 1.93
C ARG A 132 11.65 -14.78 2.15
N ASP A 133 11.48 -13.55 2.59
CA ASP A 133 12.55 -12.63 2.98
C ASP A 133 13.65 -12.48 1.91
N VAL A 134 13.26 -12.56 0.64
CA VAL A 134 14.16 -12.29 -0.49
C VAL A 134 14.58 -10.82 -0.43
N VAL A 135 15.86 -10.54 -0.58
CA VAL A 135 16.33 -9.15 -0.65
C VAL A 135 15.81 -8.50 -1.92
N CYS A 136 14.89 -7.53 -1.78
CA CYS A 136 14.31 -6.80 -2.89
C CYS A 136 15.05 -5.48 -3.19
N PHE A 137 15.61 -4.87 -2.16
CA PHE A 137 16.53 -3.74 -2.27
C PHE A 137 17.31 -3.59 -0.96
N GLN A 138 18.61 -3.35 -1.06
CA GLN A 138 19.44 -3.02 0.10
C GLN A 138 20.55 -2.06 -0.32
N GLY A 139 20.67 -0.93 0.39
CA GLY A 139 21.70 0.07 0.17
C GLY A 139 21.15 1.47 0.00
N ARG A 140 21.99 2.37 -0.49
CA ARG A 140 21.63 3.76 -0.72
C ARG A 140 20.80 3.94 -1.99
N LEU A 141 19.78 4.77 -1.90
CA LEU A 141 19.03 5.19 -3.07
C LEU A 141 19.89 6.11 -3.93
N LYS A 142 19.75 6.01 -5.25
CA LYS A 142 20.48 6.89 -6.20
C LYS A 142 19.86 8.28 -6.29
N GLU A 143 18.55 8.35 -6.09
CA GLU A 143 17.73 9.54 -6.24
C GLU A 143 16.92 9.76 -4.94
N GLU A 144 16.01 10.75 -4.94
CA GLU A 144 15.15 11.05 -3.81
C GLU A 144 14.27 9.86 -3.40
N PRO A 145 14.06 9.61 -2.11
CA PRO A 145 13.21 8.50 -1.63
C PRO A 145 11.80 8.50 -2.22
N SER A 146 11.27 9.68 -2.56
CA SER A 146 9.94 9.84 -3.18
C SER A 146 9.86 9.35 -4.62
N ASN A 147 10.98 9.04 -5.27
CA ASN A 147 10.97 8.42 -6.58
C ASN A 147 10.51 6.96 -6.52
N ILE A 148 10.10 6.43 -7.67
CA ILE A 148 9.74 5.02 -7.83
C ILE A 148 11.00 4.23 -8.11
N TYR A 149 11.20 3.14 -7.39
CA TYR A 149 12.34 2.23 -7.53
C TYR A 149 11.86 0.85 -7.96
N LEU A 150 12.61 0.21 -8.83
CA LEU A 150 12.40 -1.18 -9.20
C LEU A 150 13.06 -2.08 -8.16
N ALA A 151 12.29 -3.01 -7.62
CA ALA A 151 12.78 -4.05 -6.71
C ALA A 151 13.29 -5.26 -7.50
N ALA A 152 14.28 -5.95 -6.97
CA ALA A 152 14.73 -7.26 -7.43
C ALA A 152 14.09 -8.36 -6.54
N PRO A 153 13.90 -9.61 -7.03
CA PRO A 153 13.98 -10.02 -8.42
C PRO A 153 12.74 -9.65 -9.24
N VAL A 154 12.88 -9.65 -10.56
CA VAL A 154 11.74 -9.63 -11.49
C VAL A 154 11.26 -11.08 -11.69
N ILE A 155 9.95 -11.30 -11.68
CA ILE A 155 9.38 -12.61 -12.01
C ILE A 155 9.22 -12.69 -13.52
N ASP A 156 9.94 -13.62 -14.13
CA ASP A 156 9.91 -13.93 -15.57
C ASP A 156 9.12 -15.22 -15.76
N PHE A 157 8.06 -15.17 -16.56
CA PHE A 157 7.23 -16.31 -16.90
C PHE A 157 7.21 -16.50 -18.41
N LEU A 158 7.71 -17.65 -18.87
CA LEU A 158 7.55 -18.14 -20.24
C LEU A 158 6.48 -19.23 -20.24
N ALA A 159 5.44 -19.04 -21.03
CA ALA A 159 4.38 -20.04 -21.17
C ALA A 159 4.86 -21.25 -22.01
N GLU A 160 5.04 -22.40 -21.37
CA GLU A 160 5.57 -23.62 -21.97
C GLU A 160 4.49 -24.70 -22.13
N PRO A 161 4.68 -25.65 -23.08
CA PRO A 161 3.81 -26.80 -23.15
C PRO A 161 3.80 -27.61 -21.85
N GLY A 162 2.61 -27.83 -21.29
CA GLY A 162 2.43 -28.51 -20.00
C GLY A 162 2.07 -27.57 -18.85
N ASP A 163 2.22 -26.26 -19.02
CA ASP A 163 1.73 -25.31 -18.05
C ASP A 163 0.19 -25.35 -17.97
N PRO A 164 -0.40 -25.37 -16.76
CA PRO A 164 -1.85 -25.44 -16.62
C PRO A 164 -2.52 -24.16 -17.12
N VAL A 165 -3.48 -24.32 -18.04
CA VAL A 165 -4.33 -23.25 -18.56
C VAL A 165 -5.22 -22.71 -17.44
N GLY A 166 -5.39 -21.39 -17.37
CA GLY A 166 -6.23 -20.73 -16.38
C GLY A 166 -5.55 -19.54 -15.71
N ILE A 167 -6.05 -19.16 -14.53
CA ILE A 167 -5.59 -17.96 -13.81
C ILE A 167 -4.37 -18.30 -12.96
N TRP A 168 -3.26 -17.65 -13.27
CA TRP A 168 -2.05 -17.63 -12.46
C TRP A 168 -2.07 -16.39 -11.57
N THR A 169 -1.81 -16.58 -10.29
CA THR A 169 -1.80 -15.50 -9.31
C THR A 169 -0.38 -15.24 -8.82
N ILE A 170 -0.01 -13.98 -8.75
CA ILE A 170 1.26 -13.52 -8.19
C ILE A 170 0.96 -12.68 -6.96
N GLU A 171 1.50 -13.09 -5.83
CA GLU A 171 1.41 -12.39 -4.56
C GLU A 171 2.81 -12.00 -4.10
N ILE A 172 3.00 -10.72 -3.80
CA ILE A 172 4.25 -10.20 -3.28
C ILE A 172 3.96 -9.40 -2.02
N THR A 173 4.66 -9.74 -0.94
CA THR A 173 4.60 -8.98 0.29
C THR A 173 5.87 -8.15 0.41
N LEU A 174 5.77 -6.86 0.14
CA LEU A 174 6.86 -5.90 0.32
C LEU A 174 7.00 -5.56 1.81
N LYS A 175 8.24 -5.56 2.31
CA LYS A 175 8.56 -5.26 3.71
C LYS A 175 9.62 -4.16 3.75
N ASP A 176 9.26 -2.99 4.24
CA ASP A 176 10.22 -1.97 4.63
C ASP A 176 10.74 -2.30 6.04
N ASN A 177 11.95 -2.81 6.10
CA ASN A 177 12.54 -3.31 7.36
C ASN A 177 12.99 -2.19 8.30
N VAL A 178 13.16 -0.96 7.80
CA VAL A 178 13.49 0.21 8.61
C VAL A 178 12.21 0.80 9.21
N ARG A 179 11.21 1.09 8.39
CA ARG A 179 9.90 1.62 8.80
C ARG A 179 9.04 0.60 9.56
N LYS A 180 9.34 -0.71 9.43
CA LYS A 180 8.53 -1.82 9.99
C LYS A 180 7.11 -1.86 9.41
N VAL A 181 6.99 -1.62 8.11
CA VAL A 181 5.74 -1.64 7.37
C VAL A 181 5.74 -2.79 6.36
N VAL A 182 4.57 -3.42 6.17
CA VAL A 182 4.38 -4.57 5.28
C VAL A 182 3.22 -4.29 4.35
N ILE A 183 3.45 -4.33 3.03
CA ILE A 183 2.43 -4.12 2.00
C ILE A 183 2.18 -5.42 1.23
N PRO A 184 1.01 -6.06 1.38
CA PRO A 184 0.60 -7.17 0.53
C PRO A 184 0.10 -6.65 -0.82
N LEU A 185 0.68 -7.19 -1.90
CA LEU A 185 0.33 -6.88 -3.28
C LEU A 185 -0.07 -8.15 -4.01
N LYS A 186 -1.01 -8.02 -4.96
CA LYS A 186 -1.51 -9.14 -5.75
C LYS A 186 -1.82 -8.71 -7.17
N THR A 187 -1.39 -9.53 -8.15
CA THR A 187 -1.79 -9.43 -9.55
C THR A 187 -2.07 -10.82 -10.11
N ALA A 188 -2.64 -10.90 -11.30
CA ALA A 188 -2.91 -12.17 -11.96
C ALA A 188 -2.89 -11.99 -13.49
N PHE A 189 -2.60 -13.09 -14.19
CA PHE A 189 -2.76 -13.22 -15.63
C PHE A 189 -3.45 -14.54 -15.95
N THR A 190 -3.99 -14.65 -17.16
CA THR A 190 -4.64 -15.88 -17.65
C THR A 190 -3.80 -16.50 -18.75
N LEU A 191 -3.35 -17.75 -18.57
CA LEU A 191 -2.78 -18.58 -19.64
C LEU A 191 -3.92 -19.24 -20.42
N LYS A 192 -3.87 -19.15 -21.76
CA LYS A 192 -4.86 -19.75 -22.70
C LYS A 192 -4.21 -20.76 -23.61
#